data_63837ff3fd274836030cb7488e7f8e83
#
_entry.id   63837ff3fd274836030cb7488e7f8e83
#
_cell.length_a   1.000
_cell.length_b   1.000
_cell.length_c   1.000
_cell.angle_alpha   90.00
_cell.angle_beta   90.00
_cell.angle_gamma   90.00
#
_symmetry.space_group_name_H-M   'P 1'
#
loop_
_entity.id
_entity.type
_entity.pdbx_description
1 polymer ?
#
loop_
_entity_poly.entity_id
_entity_poly.type
_entity_poly.pdbx_seq_one_letter_code
_entity_poly.pdbx_strand_id
1 'polypeptide(L)'
;MKGVKGSETKRLIREAAYKQFLTKDYNTVPLKEIEKSLNLSRGCMSYHYPSKQELFIDVIDFYIFHKQDAKNKFKDISHTSLLEFIDYYIKKVEETMNAMRIYLIEKEKTNITRAYLNLILQAEYFYPGFNEAFNEITNKEIKLWERIFVKAVETKEIRSDVNPSTLALTFRILLFGKCFQDALVNGLRIEELKVVLYNQYE
;
A
#
# COMPACT_ATOMS: atom_id res chain seq x y z
N MET A 1 14.29 17.03 -25.07
CA MET A 1 14.23 17.71 -23.77
C MET A 1 12.81 18.07 -23.28
N LYS A 2 11.77 18.27 -24.14
CA LYS A 2 10.39 18.56 -23.67
C LYS A 2 9.72 17.41 -22.92
N GLY A 3 9.98 16.14 -23.29
CA GLY A 3 9.35 14.98 -22.66
C GLY A 3 9.77 14.70 -21.21
N VAL A 4 11.03 14.96 -20.86
CA VAL A 4 11.55 14.74 -19.49
C VAL A 4 10.94 15.73 -18.50
N LYS A 5 10.77 17.01 -18.88
CA LYS A 5 10.11 18.01 -18.05
C LYS A 5 8.65 17.67 -17.79
N GLY A 6 7.93 17.13 -18.79
CA GLY A 6 6.52 16.76 -18.66
C GLY A 6 6.30 15.58 -17.71
N SER A 7 7.14 14.53 -17.77
CA SER A 7 7.07 13.38 -16.88
C SER A 7 7.39 13.75 -15.44
N GLU A 8 8.38 14.62 -15.23
CA GLU A 8 8.75 15.11 -13.89
C GLU A 8 7.63 15.96 -13.27
N THR A 9 7.04 16.87 -14.04
CA THR A 9 5.89 17.67 -13.59
C THR A 9 4.70 16.77 -13.20
N LYS A 10 4.39 15.76 -14.02
CA LYS A 10 3.33 14.78 -13.72
C LYS A 10 3.62 14.04 -12.40
N ARG A 11 4.86 13.63 -12.18
CA ARG A 11 5.29 12.99 -10.93
C ARG A 11 5.08 13.90 -9.72
N LEU A 12 5.49 15.16 -9.80
CA LEU A 12 5.34 16.14 -8.71
C LEU A 12 3.86 16.41 -8.39
N ILE A 13 3.02 16.55 -9.41
CA ILE A 13 1.56 16.74 -9.22
C ILE A 13 0.97 15.52 -8.50
N ARG A 14 1.28 14.30 -8.95
CA ARG A 14 0.80 13.06 -8.31
C ARG A 14 1.26 12.96 -6.86
N GLU A 15 2.50 13.32 -6.56
CA GLU A 15 3.03 13.29 -5.20
C GLU A 15 2.34 14.30 -4.28
N ALA A 16 2.16 15.54 -4.73
CA ALA A 16 1.42 16.55 -3.98
C ALA A 16 -0.06 16.18 -3.79
N ALA A 17 -0.68 15.57 -4.81
CA ALA A 17 -2.04 15.07 -4.72
C ALA A 17 -2.16 13.91 -3.73
N TYR A 18 -1.22 12.96 -3.72
CA TYR A 18 -1.18 11.87 -2.76
C TYR A 18 -1.18 12.39 -1.31
N LYS A 19 -0.34 13.39 -0.99
CA LYS A 19 -0.34 14.04 0.33
C LYS A 19 -1.72 14.59 0.70
N GLN A 20 -2.43 15.22 -0.24
CA GLN A 20 -3.76 15.75 0.00
C GLN A 20 -4.80 14.66 0.22
N PHE A 21 -4.83 13.63 -0.63
CA PHE A 21 -5.80 12.52 -0.54
C PHE A 21 -5.57 11.60 0.68
N LEU A 22 -4.35 11.54 1.23
CA LEU A 22 -4.07 10.86 2.50
C LEU A 22 -4.68 11.58 3.71
N THR A 23 -4.84 12.90 3.62
CA THR A 23 -5.21 13.74 4.77
C THR A 23 -6.60 14.35 4.69
N LYS A 24 -7.23 14.32 3.52
CA LYS A 24 -8.54 14.93 3.24
C LYS A 24 -9.40 13.98 2.42
N ASP A 25 -10.71 14.12 2.58
CA ASP A 25 -11.65 13.42 1.72
C ASP A 25 -11.56 13.88 0.27
N TYR A 26 -11.75 12.94 -0.66
CA TYR A 26 -11.70 13.21 -2.09
C TYR A 26 -12.45 14.49 -2.48
N ASN A 27 -13.70 14.65 -2.03
CA ASN A 27 -14.52 15.81 -2.39
C ASN A 27 -13.95 17.14 -1.92
N THR A 28 -13.21 17.13 -0.80
CA THR A 28 -12.68 18.33 -0.14
C THR A 28 -11.28 18.72 -0.62
N VAL A 29 -10.58 17.86 -1.37
CA VAL A 29 -9.23 18.18 -1.89
C VAL A 29 -9.32 19.32 -2.92
N PRO A 30 -8.67 20.47 -2.63
CA PRO A 30 -8.70 21.62 -3.53
C PRO A 30 -7.54 21.56 -4.53
N LEU A 31 -7.82 21.32 -5.80
CA LEU A 31 -6.80 21.28 -6.86
C LEU A 31 -5.97 22.56 -6.92
N LYS A 32 -6.58 23.71 -6.61
CA LYS A 32 -5.87 25.01 -6.53
C LYS A 32 -4.75 25.04 -5.48
N GLU A 33 -4.87 24.29 -4.38
CA GLU A 33 -3.79 24.19 -3.40
C GLU A 33 -2.61 23.38 -3.94
N ILE A 34 -2.86 22.36 -4.75
CA ILE A 34 -1.82 21.60 -5.44
C ILE A 34 -1.10 22.47 -6.45
N GLU A 35 -1.86 23.20 -7.29
CA GLU A 35 -1.31 24.18 -8.25
C GLU A 35 -0.40 25.20 -7.55
N LYS A 36 -0.89 25.80 -6.46
CA LYS A 36 -0.17 26.79 -5.67
C LYS A 36 1.11 26.22 -5.03
N SER A 37 1.04 25.04 -4.45
CA SER A 37 2.18 24.40 -3.77
C SER A 37 3.33 24.07 -4.72
N LEU A 38 3.05 23.89 -6.00
CA LEU A 38 4.02 23.56 -7.05
C LEU A 38 4.33 24.75 -7.97
N ASN A 39 3.79 25.94 -7.71
CA ASN A 39 3.88 27.13 -8.58
C ASN A 39 3.44 26.83 -10.04
N LEU A 40 2.40 26.01 -10.20
CA LEU A 40 1.87 25.64 -11.51
C LEU A 40 0.76 26.59 -11.93
N SER A 41 0.69 26.88 -13.23
CA SER A 41 -0.49 27.53 -13.81
C SER A 41 -1.64 26.52 -13.92
N ARG A 42 -2.88 27.02 -13.89
CA ARG A 42 -4.08 26.20 -14.13
C ARG A 42 -4.01 25.43 -15.46
N GLY A 43 -3.49 26.06 -16.50
CA GLY A 43 -3.32 25.40 -17.81
C GLY A 43 -2.29 24.27 -17.77
N CYS A 44 -1.22 24.38 -16.97
CA CYS A 44 -0.24 23.31 -16.77
C CYS A 44 -0.87 22.11 -16.03
N MET A 45 -1.64 22.37 -14.99
CA MET A 45 -2.35 21.31 -14.25
C MET A 45 -3.34 20.56 -15.13
N SER A 46 -4.22 21.31 -15.84
CA SER A 46 -5.23 20.72 -16.73
C SER A 46 -4.64 19.98 -17.94
N TYR A 47 -3.43 20.35 -18.37
CA TYR A 47 -2.69 19.62 -19.41
C TYR A 47 -2.29 18.21 -18.95
N HIS A 48 -1.87 18.06 -17.69
CA HIS A 48 -1.46 16.76 -17.14
C HIS A 48 -2.62 15.93 -16.64
N TYR A 49 -3.63 16.58 -16.05
CA TYR A 49 -4.81 15.93 -15.47
C TYR A 49 -6.05 16.76 -15.79
N PRO A 50 -6.81 16.38 -16.82
CA PRO A 50 -8.04 17.05 -17.25
C PRO A 50 -9.10 17.14 -16.14
N SER A 51 -9.11 16.17 -15.22
CA SER A 51 -10.05 16.13 -14.11
C SER A 51 -9.38 15.72 -12.79
N LYS A 52 -10.06 16.03 -11.68
CA LYS A 52 -9.68 15.55 -10.33
C LYS A 52 -9.71 14.02 -10.26
N GLN A 53 -10.66 13.42 -10.95
CA GLN A 53 -10.81 11.97 -11.00
C GLN A 53 -9.60 11.29 -11.68
N GLU A 54 -9.12 11.81 -12.81
CA GLU A 54 -7.94 11.27 -13.48
C GLU A 54 -6.67 11.40 -12.62
N LEU A 55 -6.53 12.52 -11.89
CA LEU A 55 -5.46 12.69 -10.93
C LEU A 55 -5.56 11.67 -9.78
N PHE A 56 -6.77 11.44 -9.27
CA PHE A 56 -7.01 10.47 -8.21
C PHE A 56 -6.73 9.05 -8.68
N ILE A 57 -7.17 8.67 -9.88
CA ILE A 57 -6.88 7.38 -10.51
C ILE A 57 -5.36 7.16 -10.60
N ASP A 58 -4.61 8.12 -11.14
CA ASP A 58 -3.13 8.01 -11.25
C ASP A 58 -2.44 7.90 -9.87
N VAL A 59 -2.98 8.54 -8.85
CA VAL A 59 -2.51 8.38 -7.45
C VAL A 59 -2.76 6.96 -6.95
N ILE A 60 -3.95 6.43 -7.11
CA ILE A 60 -4.31 5.07 -6.66
C ILE A 60 -3.53 4.02 -7.45
N ASP A 61 -3.43 4.15 -8.77
CA ASP A 61 -2.64 3.26 -9.63
C ASP A 61 -1.19 3.18 -9.15
N PHE A 62 -0.57 4.31 -8.84
CA PHE A 62 0.83 4.33 -8.48
C PHE A 62 1.08 3.90 -7.03
N TYR A 63 0.36 4.49 -6.05
CA TYR A 63 0.66 4.28 -4.63
C TYR A 63 0.00 3.02 -4.05
N ILE A 64 -1.14 2.60 -4.59
CA ILE A 64 -1.86 1.41 -4.14
C ILE A 64 -1.54 0.22 -5.06
N PHE A 65 -1.88 0.28 -6.33
CA PHE A 65 -1.77 -0.89 -7.19
C PHE A 65 -0.33 -1.19 -7.63
N HIS A 66 0.45 -0.19 -8.06
CA HIS A 66 1.82 -0.45 -8.50
C HIS A 66 2.79 -0.70 -7.34
N LYS A 67 2.79 0.14 -6.29
CA LYS A 67 3.74 -0.02 -5.17
C LYS A 67 3.42 -1.19 -4.26
N GLN A 68 2.16 -1.58 -4.12
CA GLN A 68 1.76 -2.73 -3.29
C GLN A 68 1.66 -4.04 -4.07
N ASP A 69 1.80 -4.04 -5.40
CA ASP A 69 1.89 -5.28 -6.17
C ASP A 69 3.03 -6.16 -5.64
N ALA A 70 2.73 -7.43 -5.40
CA ALA A 70 3.66 -8.38 -4.76
C ALA A 70 5.00 -8.47 -5.52
N LYS A 71 5.00 -8.39 -6.86
CA LYS A 71 6.23 -8.40 -7.67
C LYS A 71 7.10 -7.17 -7.46
N ASN A 72 6.48 -6.01 -7.19
CA ASN A 72 7.20 -4.77 -6.98
C ASN A 72 7.69 -4.63 -5.53
N LYS A 73 6.90 -5.13 -4.58
CA LYS A 73 7.16 -5.03 -3.16
C LYS A 73 8.14 -6.09 -2.65
N PHE A 74 8.03 -7.33 -3.17
CA PHE A 74 8.83 -8.48 -2.74
C PHE A 74 9.67 -9.00 -3.90
N LYS A 75 10.89 -8.51 -4.02
CA LYS A 75 11.89 -8.96 -5.00
C LYS A 75 12.83 -9.96 -4.33
N ASP A 76 13.36 -10.92 -5.11
CA ASP A 76 14.45 -11.82 -4.71
C ASP A 76 14.17 -12.76 -3.51
N ILE A 77 13.00 -13.44 -3.54
CA ILE A 77 12.55 -14.37 -2.48
C ILE A 77 12.89 -15.85 -2.77
N SER A 78 13.68 -16.16 -3.79
CA SER A 78 13.84 -17.53 -4.31
C SER A 78 14.50 -18.53 -3.34
N HIS A 79 15.20 -18.09 -2.29
CA HIS A 79 15.96 -18.94 -1.38
C HIS A 79 15.67 -18.72 0.11
N THR A 80 14.62 -18.01 0.43
CA THR A 80 14.31 -17.57 1.79
C THR A 80 13.54 -18.67 2.55
N SER A 81 13.91 -18.96 3.81
CA SER A 81 13.10 -19.76 4.73
C SER A 81 11.80 -19.03 5.07
N LEU A 82 10.82 -19.75 5.62
CA LEU A 82 9.56 -19.13 6.03
C LEU A 82 9.80 -18.01 7.06
N LEU A 83 10.67 -18.26 8.06
CA LEU A 83 10.99 -17.27 9.08
C LEU A 83 11.63 -16.01 8.47
N GLU A 84 12.63 -16.17 7.61
CA GLU A 84 13.25 -15.06 6.90
C GLU A 84 12.25 -14.30 6.01
N PHE A 85 11.29 -15.00 5.40
CA PHE A 85 10.25 -14.36 4.61
C PHE A 85 9.29 -13.56 5.49
N ILE A 86 8.90 -14.07 6.66
CA ILE A 86 8.06 -13.32 7.63
C ILE A 86 8.78 -12.02 8.03
N ASP A 87 10.07 -12.09 8.39
CA ASP A 87 10.87 -10.91 8.72
C ASP A 87 10.95 -9.91 7.56
N TYR A 88 11.22 -10.40 6.37
CA TYR A 88 11.28 -9.57 5.16
C TYR A 88 9.92 -8.91 4.86
N TYR A 89 8.83 -9.66 5.00
CA TYR A 89 7.48 -9.15 4.81
C TYR A 89 7.15 -8.03 5.80
N ILE A 90 7.42 -8.24 7.09
CA ILE A 90 7.22 -7.24 8.14
C ILE A 90 8.05 -5.98 7.86
N LYS A 91 9.32 -6.15 7.49
CA LYS A 91 10.19 -5.03 7.08
C LYS A 91 9.57 -4.24 5.91
N LYS A 92 8.99 -4.92 4.91
CA LYS A 92 8.33 -4.25 3.78
C LYS A 92 7.04 -3.51 4.19
N VAL A 93 6.31 -4.02 5.16
CA VAL A 93 5.18 -3.29 5.77
C VAL A 93 5.68 -2.03 6.46
N GLU A 94 6.73 -2.13 7.26
CA GLU A 94 7.33 -1.00 7.96
C GLU A 94 7.90 0.06 7.00
N GLU A 95 8.63 -0.36 5.95
CA GLU A 95 9.12 0.54 4.90
C GLU A 95 7.97 1.30 4.22
N THR A 96 6.84 0.63 3.98
CA THR A 96 5.63 1.25 3.42
C THR A 96 5.08 2.33 4.36
N MET A 97 4.99 2.02 5.65
CA MET A 97 4.53 2.96 6.67
C MET A 97 5.46 4.18 6.78
N ASN A 98 6.78 3.94 6.80
CA ASN A 98 7.78 5.00 6.89
C ASN A 98 7.79 5.90 5.64
N ALA A 99 7.63 5.33 4.44
CA ALA A 99 7.49 6.09 3.21
C ALA A 99 6.26 7.02 3.22
N MET A 100 5.14 6.59 3.80
CA MET A 100 3.95 7.43 3.96
C MET A 100 4.13 8.52 5.01
N ARG A 101 4.91 8.25 6.08
CA ARG A 101 5.17 9.22 7.15
C ARG A 101 5.76 10.52 6.65
N ILE A 102 6.60 10.47 5.62
CA ILE A 102 7.23 11.65 4.99
C ILE A 102 6.18 12.66 4.50
N TYR A 103 5.02 12.17 4.04
CA TYR A 103 3.92 13.02 3.55
C TYR A 103 3.03 13.60 4.67
N LEU A 104 3.19 13.12 5.91
CA LEU A 104 2.31 13.43 7.04
C LEU A 104 2.99 14.19 8.18
N ILE A 105 4.29 14.51 8.04
CA ILE A 105 5.15 15.12 9.08
C ILE A 105 4.59 16.45 9.65
N GLU A 106 3.82 17.20 8.87
CA GLU A 106 3.27 18.50 9.32
C GLU A 106 2.10 18.37 10.32
N LYS A 107 1.61 17.14 10.55
CA LYS A 107 0.54 16.85 11.52
C LYS A 107 1.06 15.82 12.53
N GLU A 108 1.69 16.27 13.59
CA GLU A 108 2.39 15.48 14.64
C GLU A 108 1.60 14.28 15.23
N LYS A 109 0.33 14.11 14.94
CA LYS A 109 -0.53 13.04 15.46
C LYS A 109 -1.29 12.26 14.40
N THR A 110 -0.86 12.29 13.14
CA THR A 110 -1.60 11.59 12.10
C THR A 110 -1.31 10.09 12.17
N ASN A 111 -2.35 9.31 12.44
CA ASN A 111 -2.31 7.87 12.35
C ASN A 111 -2.20 7.44 10.88
N ILE A 112 -1.00 7.02 10.48
CA ILE A 112 -0.66 6.67 9.09
C ILE A 112 -1.51 5.51 8.59
N THR A 113 -1.74 4.50 9.43
CA THR A 113 -2.54 3.33 9.08
C THR A 113 -3.98 3.74 8.79
N ARG A 114 -4.54 4.67 9.59
CA ARG A 114 -5.86 5.25 9.36
C ARG A 114 -5.91 6.05 8.07
N ALA A 115 -4.91 6.89 7.81
CA ALA A 115 -4.82 7.68 6.58
C ALA A 115 -4.79 6.79 5.33
N TYR A 116 -4.01 5.71 5.37
CA TYR A 116 -3.94 4.73 4.29
C TYR A 116 -5.26 3.98 4.10
N LEU A 117 -5.88 3.52 5.19
CA LEU A 117 -7.19 2.85 5.14
C LEU A 117 -8.28 3.76 4.57
N ASN A 118 -8.31 5.03 4.99
CA ASN A 118 -9.24 6.01 4.44
C ASN A 118 -9.03 6.23 2.93
N LEU A 119 -7.78 6.26 2.46
CA LEU A 119 -7.50 6.37 1.04
C LEU A 119 -8.03 5.17 0.25
N ILE A 120 -7.88 3.94 0.78
CA ILE A 120 -8.43 2.72 0.17
C ILE A 120 -9.95 2.79 0.12
N LEU A 121 -10.61 3.20 1.20
CA LEU A 121 -12.07 3.33 1.24
C LEU A 121 -12.58 4.40 0.26
N GLN A 122 -11.86 5.50 0.10
CA GLN A 122 -12.20 6.51 -0.92
C GLN A 122 -11.99 5.96 -2.34
N ALA A 123 -10.97 5.13 -2.55
CA ALA A 123 -10.73 4.53 -3.86
C ALA A 123 -11.87 3.59 -4.28
N GLU A 124 -12.49 2.90 -3.36
CA GLU A 124 -13.67 2.06 -3.63
C GLU A 124 -14.82 2.87 -4.25
N TYR A 125 -15.01 4.14 -3.83
CA TYR A 125 -16.06 5.01 -4.37
C TYR A 125 -15.67 5.75 -5.65
N PHE A 126 -14.42 6.18 -5.78
CA PHE A 126 -14.01 7.16 -6.80
C PHE A 126 -13.09 6.59 -7.88
N TYR A 127 -12.61 5.34 -7.73
CA TYR A 127 -11.79 4.66 -8.73
C TYR A 127 -12.61 3.62 -9.50
N PRO A 128 -12.84 3.81 -10.81
CA PRO A 128 -13.60 2.86 -11.64
C PRO A 128 -12.89 1.49 -11.68
N GLY A 129 -13.61 0.41 -11.39
CA GLY A 129 -13.04 -0.95 -11.39
C GLY A 129 -12.14 -1.25 -10.20
N PHE A 130 -12.27 -0.53 -9.09
CA PHE A 130 -11.45 -0.72 -7.88
C PHE A 130 -11.52 -2.15 -7.36
N ASN A 131 -12.71 -2.74 -7.29
CA ASN A 131 -12.90 -4.07 -6.72
C ASN A 131 -12.12 -5.14 -7.48
N GLU A 132 -12.14 -5.08 -8.81
CA GLU A 132 -11.39 -6.01 -9.67
C GLU A 132 -9.89 -5.83 -9.50
N ALA A 133 -9.39 -4.60 -9.52
CA ALA A 133 -7.98 -4.28 -9.35
C ALA A 133 -7.47 -4.64 -7.95
N PHE A 134 -8.26 -4.36 -6.92
CA PHE A 134 -7.90 -4.68 -5.53
C PHE A 134 -7.91 -6.20 -5.27
N ASN A 135 -8.87 -6.92 -5.83
CA ASN A 135 -8.89 -8.38 -5.79
C ASN A 135 -7.68 -8.98 -6.51
N GLU A 136 -7.26 -8.41 -7.65
CA GLU A 136 -6.09 -8.87 -8.38
C GLU A 136 -4.80 -8.75 -7.55
N ILE A 137 -4.52 -7.59 -6.94
CA ILE A 137 -3.32 -7.44 -6.12
C ILE A 137 -3.38 -8.30 -4.85
N THR A 138 -4.55 -8.44 -4.24
CA THR A 138 -4.78 -9.30 -3.08
C THR A 138 -4.50 -10.77 -3.41
N ASN A 139 -5.03 -11.26 -4.53
CA ASN A 139 -4.78 -12.62 -4.98
C ASN A 139 -3.31 -12.90 -5.32
N LYS A 140 -2.59 -11.92 -5.88
CA LYS A 140 -1.13 -12.03 -6.11
C LYS A 140 -0.37 -12.19 -4.80
N GLU A 141 -0.75 -11.47 -3.77
CA GLU A 141 -0.13 -11.55 -2.45
C GLU A 141 -0.44 -12.89 -1.77
N ILE A 142 -1.70 -13.35 -1.80
CA ILE A 142 -2.09 -14.67 -1.28
C ILE A 142 -1.32 -15.79 -1.99
N LYS A 143 -1.21 -15.76 -3.32
CA LYS A 143 -0.42 -16.72 -4.09
C LYS A 143 1.08 -16.68 -3.77
N LEU A 144 1.61 -15.51 -3.41
CA LEU A 144 2.98 -15.40 -2.94
C LEU A 144 3.16 -16.16 -1.61
N TRP A 145 2.30 -15.91 -0.62
CA TRP A 145 2.31 -16.60 0.66
C TRP A 145 2.10 -18.11 0.50
N GLU A 146 1.15 -18.52 -0.35
CA GLU A 146 0.91 -19.94 -0.63
C GLU A 146 2.16 -20.66 -1.13
N ARG A 147 2.91 -20.07 -2.06
CA ARG A 147 4.18 -20.64 -2.56
C ARG A 147 5.24 -20.75 -1.45
N ILE A 148 5.30 -19.79 -0.54
CA ILE A 148 6.22 -19.83 0.60
C ILE A 148 5.82 -20.97 1.55
N PHE A 149 4.54 -21.13 1.86
CA PHE A 149 4.08 -22.22 2.72
C PHE A 149 4.22 -23.61 2.08
N VAL A 150 3.99 -23.75 0.78
CA VAL A 150 4.28 -25.00 0.05
C VAL A 150 5.74 -25.39 0.24
N LYS A 151 6.66 -24.46 0.01
CA LYS A 151 8.08 -24.68 0.21
C LYS A 151 8.42 -25.04 1.66
N ALA A 152 7.84 -24.35 2.64
CA ALA A 152 8.08 -24.61 4.07
C ALA A 152 7.59 -26.01 4.49
N VAL A 153 6.51 -26.53 3.90
CA VAL A 153 6.07 -27.93 4.07
C VAL A 153 7.10 -28.90 3.45
N GLU A 154 7.55 -28.62 2.22
CA GLU A 154 8.53 -29.47 1.50
C GLU A 154 9.87 -29.54 2.25
N THR A 155 10.34 -28.42 2.81
CA THR A 155 11.58 -28.32 3.59
C THR A 155 11.43 -28.76 5.05
N LYS A 156 10.21 -29.14 5.47
CA LYS A 156 9.86 -29.55 6.84
C LYS A 156 10.09 -28.44 7.89
N GLU A 157 10.02 -27.17 7.47
CA GLU A 157 10.01 -26.03 8.37
C GLU A 157 8.70 -25.94 9.16
N ILE A 158 7.60 -26.41 8.56
CA ILE A 158 6.29 -26.54 9.20
C ILE A 158 5.75 -27.96 9.02
N ARG A 159 4.78 -28.33 9.83
CA ARG A 159 4.16 -29.65 9.78
C ARG A 159 3.42 -29.89 8.44
N SER A 160 3.39 -31.14 8.00
CA SER A 160 2.88 -31.52 6.67
C SER A 160 1.35 -31.63 6.57
N ASP A 161 0.65 -31.55 7.69
CA ASP A 161 -0.82 -31.63 7.75
C ASP A 161 -1.52 -30.26 7.61
N VAL A 162 -0.78 -29.18 7.49
CA VAL A 162 -1.34 -27.84 7.21
C VAL A 162 -1.70 -27.68 5.73
N ASN A 163 -2.76 -26.95 5.46
CA ASN A 163 -3.12 -26.55 4.10
C ASN A 163 -2.47 -25.19 3.76
N PRO A 164 -1.51 -25.12 2.81
CA PRO A 164 -0.81 -23.87 2.47
C PRO A 164 -1.72 -22.74 2.00
N SER A 165 -2.78 -23.04 1.24
CA SER A 165 -3.72 -22.02 0.75
C SER A 165 -4.53 -21.42 1.90
N THR A 166 -5.00 -22.26 2.85
CA THR A 166 -5.71 -21.79 4.05
C THR A 166 -4.78 -20.94 4.92
N LEU A 167 -3.52 -21.37 5.09
CA LEU A 167 -2.54 -20.62 5.89
C LEU A 167 -2.20 -19.27 5.26
N ALA A 168 -2.04 -19.21 3.93
CA ALA A 168 -1.84 -17.96 3.18
C ALA A 168 -2.99 -16.97 3.39
N LEU A 169 -4.22 -17.46 3.33
CA LEU A 169 -5.40 -16.62 3.60
C LEU A 169 -5.42 -16.16 5.06
N THR A 170 -5.08 -17.03 6.01
CA THR A 170 -5.02 -16.69 7.44
C THR A 170 -4.02 -15.56 7.70
N PHE A 171 -2.80 -15.66 7.17
CA PHE A 171 -1.78 -14.60 7.32
C PHE A 171 -2.25 -13.26 6.72
N ARG A 172 -2.92 -13.31 5.58
CA ARG A 172 -3.52 -12.12 4.97
C ARG A 172 -4.59 -11.49 5.85
N ILE A 173 -5.49 -12.29 6.41
CA ILE A 173 -6.56 -11.83 7.32
C ILE A 173 -5.98 -11.25 8.60
N LEU A 174 -4.97 -11.90 9.19
CA LEU A 174 -4.29 -11.42 10.39
C LEU A 174 -3.65 -10.04 10.18
N LEU A 175 -2.92 -9.85 9.07
CA LEU A 175 -2.36 -8.55 8.74
C LEU A 175 -3.45 -7.47 8.59
N PHE A 176 -4.47 -7.74 7.79
CA PHE A 176 -5.55 -6.77 7.56
C PHE A 176 -6.34 -6.48 8.84
N GLY A 177 -6.68 -7.50 9.61
CA GLY A 177 -7.36 -7.35 10.90
C GLY A 177 -6.55 -6.50 11.87
N LYS A 178 -5.22 -6.76 11.96
CA LYS A 178 -4.31 -5.98 12.80
C LYS A 178 -4.19 -4.54 12.31
N CYS A 179 -4.03 -4.32 11.01
CA CYS A 179 -3.99 -2.97 10.44
C CYS A 179 -5.28 -2.21 10.70
N PHE A 180 -6.44 -2.84 10.51
CA PHE A 180 -7.74 -2.23 10.76
C PHE A 180 -7.92 -1.87 12.26
N GLN A 181 -7.68 -2.82 13.16
CA GLN A 181 -7.79 -2.59 14.60
C GLN A 181 -6.88 -1.45 15.06
N ASP A 182 -5.62 -1.46 14.64
CA ASP A 182 -4.65 -0.45 15.05
C ASP A 182 -4.92 0.93 14.41
N ALA A 183 -5.52 0.97 13.21
CA ALA A 183 -5.97 2.21 12.58
C ALA A 183 -7.04 2.94 13.42
N LEU A 184 -7.86 2.21 14.16
CA LEU A 184 -8.88 2.80 15.03
C LEU A 184 -8.29 3.42 16.31
N VAL A 185 -7.06 3.08 16.66
CA VAL A 185 -6.41 3.55 17.90
C VAL A 185 -5.20 4.44 17.56
N ASN A 186 -3.99 3.92 17.62
CA ASN A 186 -2.73 4.68 17.51
C ASN A 186 -1.91 4.39 16.25
N GLY A 187 -2.40 3.55 15.34
CA GLY A 187 -1.70 3.06 14.17
C GLY A 187 -0.97 1.75 14.40
N LEU A 188 -0.57 1.10 13.30
CA LEU A 188 -0.01 -0.26 13.30
C LEU A 188 1.21 -0.38 14.21
N ARG A 189 1.15 -1.32 15.12
CA ARG A 189 2.21 -1.71 16.05
C ARG A 189 2.96 -2.91 15.48
N ILE A 190 4.13 -2.63 14.90
CA ILE A 190 4.95 -3.63 14.18
C ILE A 190 5.38 -4.77 15.10
N GLU A 191 5.79 -4.50 16.34
CA GLU A 191 6.21 -5.54 17.28
C GLU A 191 5.08 -6.52 17.64
N GLU A 192 3.85 -6.03 17.77
CA GLU A 192 2.70 -6.91 17.97
C GLU A 192 2.34 -7.69 16.73
N LEU A 193 2.49 -7.10 15.52
CA LEU A 193 2.31 -7.82 14.27
C LEU A 193 3.32 -8.98 14.16
N LYS A 194 4.58 -8.75 14.54
CA LYS A 194 5.60 -9.81 14.59
C LYS A 194 5.15 -10.98 15.46
N VAL A 195 4.78 -10.68 16.71
CA VAL A 195 4.31 -11.71 17.65
C VAL A 195 3.15 -12.51 17.08
N VAL A 196 2.16 -11.83 16.49
CA VAL A 196 1.00 -12.50 15.89
C VAL A 196 1.40 -13.43 14.75
N LEU A 197 2.29 -13.00 13.86
CA LEU A 197 2.71 -13.82 12.72
C LEU A 197 3.64 -14.97 13.12
N TYR A 198 4.54 -14.76 14.09
CA TYR A 198 5.41 -15.81 14.60
C TYR A 198 4.65 -16.91 15.35
N ASN A 199 3.65 -16.56 16.15
CA ASN A 199 2.83 -17.56 16.85
C ASN A 199 2.01 -18.45 15.89
N GLN A 200 1.89 -18.10 14.62
CA GLN A 200 1.30 -18.98 13.61
C GLN A 200 2.33 -19.92 12.97
N TYR A 201 3.62 -19.67 13.19
CA TYR A 201 4.73 -20.47 12.70
C TYR A 201 5.04 -21.68 13.61
N GLU A 202 4.92 -21.51 14.92
CA GLU A 202 5.11 -22.56 15.93
C GLU A 202 3.91 -23.52 15.99
#